data_8051d17f4a8612f93c83ae9d33332fea
#
_entry.id   8051d17f4a8612f93c83ae9d33332fea
#
_cell.length_a   1.000
_cell.length_b   1.000
_cell.length_c   1.000
_cell.angle_alpha   90.00
_cell.angle_beta   90.00
_cell.angle_gamma   90.00
#
_symmetry.space_group_name_H-M   'P 1'
#
loop_
_entity.id
_entity.type
_entity.pdbx_description
1 polymer ?
#
loop_
_entity_poly.entity_id
_entity_poly.type
_entity_poly.pdbx_seq_one_letter_code
_entity_poly.pdbx_strand_id
1 'polypeptide(L)' 'GYTVEEKGVSHANTIIHECLHAIIYQWNMDLEEKVEELVVNGLANGLTTIFVDNPKLMDYLKLKIKEG' A
#
# COMPACT_ATOMS: atom_id res chain seq x y z
N GLY A 1 -7.38 -4.12 -12.23
CA GLY A 1 -7.52 -2.87 -11.51
C GLY A 1 -8.81 -2.75 -10.73
N TYR A 2 -9.06 -1.59 -10.22
CA TYR A 2 -10.23 -1.29 -9.42
C TYR A 2 -10.88 0.00 -9.92
N THR A 3 -12.14 0.22 -9.53
CA THR A 3 -12.85 1.45 -9.89
C THR A 3 -12.87 2.39 -8.69
N VAL A 4 -12.95 3.69 -8.98
CA VAL A 4 -13.03 4.71 -7.93
C VAL A 4 -14.34 4.66 -7.16
N GLU A 5 -15.33 3.95 -7.70
CA GLU A 5 -16.64 3.81 -7.08
C GLU A 5 -16.64 2.81 -5.94
N GLU A 6 -15.63 1.94 -5.87
CA GLU A 6 -15.53 0.95 -4.81
C GLU A 6 -14.96 1.59 -3.55
N LYS A 7 -15.84 1.99 -2.66
CA LYS A 7 -15.46 2.69 -1.43
C LYS A 7 -14.47 1.92 -0.57
N GLY A 8 -14.64 0.59 -0.50
CA GLY A 8 -13.72 -0.25 0.26
C GLY A 8 -12.32 -0.22 -0.31
N VAL A 9 -12.19 -0.27 -1.64
CA VAL A 9 -10.89 -0.22 -2.32
C VAL A 9 -10.25 1.16 -2.14
N SER A 10 -11.03 2.22 -2.25
CA SER A 10 -10.52 3.58 -2.03
C SER A 10 -10.01 3.74 -0.59
N HIS A 11 -10.74 3.21 0.38
CA HIS A 11 -10.33 3.25 1.78
C HIS A 11 -9.03 2.47 2.00
N ALA A 12 -8.92 1.29 1.40
CA ALA A 12 -7.71 0.49 1.48
C ALA A 12 -6.52 1.23 0.87
N ASN A 13 -6.72 1.89 -0.26
CA ASN A 13 -5.68 2.70 -0.89
C ASN A 13 -5.19 3.78 0.06
N THR A 14 -6.11 4.46 0.74
CA THR A 14 -5.77 5.50 1.70
C THR A 14 -4.94 4.94 2.86
N ILE A 15 -5.32 3.79 3.40
CA ILE A 15 -4.58 3.15 4.49
C ILE A 15 -3.16 2.80 4.03
N ILE A 16 -3.03 2.21 2.86
CA ILE A 16 -1.72 1.85 2.30
C ILE A 16 -0.88 3.11 2.11
N HIS A 17 -1.47 4.18 1.60
CA HIS A 17 -0.80 5.46 1.40
C HIS A 17 -0.20 5.97 2.73
N GLU A 18 -1.00 5.98 3.79
CA GLU A 18 -0.54 6.42 5.10
C GLU A 18 0.53 5.50 5.67
N CYS A 19 0.40 4.19 5.46
CA CYS A 19 1.41 3.24 5.90
C CYS A 19 2.75 3.49 5.21
N LEU A 20 2.74 3.83 3.93
CA LEU A 20 3.96 4.11 3.18
C LEU A 20 4.66 5.35 3.71
N HIS A 21 3.90 6.41 4.04
CA HIS A 21 4.49 7.60 4.66
C HIS A 21 5.12 7.24 6.01
N ALA A 22 4.44 6.41 6.80
CA ALA A 22 4.95 5.98 8.10
C ALA A 22 6.25 5.18 7.96
N ILE A 23 6.32 4.30 6.96
CA ILE A 23 7.53 3.53 6.69
C ILE A 23 8.69 4.45 6.33
N ILE A 24 8.45 5.41 5.46
CA ILE A 24 9.47 6.36 5.04
C ILE A 24 10.02 7.12 6.25
N TYR A 25 9.13 7.56 7.12
CA TYR A 25 9.50 8.26 8.33
C TYR A 25 10.29 7.36 9.30
N GLN A 26 9.77 6.15 9.55
CA GLN A 26 10.34 5.24 10.54
C GLN A 26 11.73 4.76 10.15
N TRP A 27 11.96 4.54 8.86
CA TRP A 27 13.24 4.04 8.37
C TRP A 27 14.18 5.15 7.91
N ASN A 28 13.82 6.41 8.22
CA ASN A 28 14.65 7.59 7.91
C ASN A 28 15.04 7.67 6.43
N MET A 29 14.09 7.37 5.57
CA MET A 29 14.29 7.48 4.13
C MET A 29 14.20 8.95 3.77
N ASP A 30 15.35 9.59 3.54
CA ASP A 30 15.43 11.02 3.30
C ASP A 30 15.07 11.36 1.86
N LEU A 31 13.77 11.51 1.62
CA LEU A 31 13.23 11.83 0.30
C LEU A 31 12.71 13.27 0.30
N GLU A 32 12.94 13.98 -0.81
CA GLU A 32 12.31 15.28 -1.00
C GLU A 32 10.80 15.11 -1.00
N GLU A 33 10.08 16.11 -0.50
CA GLU A 33 8.64 16.06 -0.37
C GLU A 33 7.94 15.66 -1.68
N LYS A 34 8.35 16.25 -2.79
CA LYS A 34 7.76 15.93 -4.10
C LYS A 34 8.03 14.49 -4.52
N VAL A 35 9.24 14.01 -4.26
CA VAL A 35 9.62 12.64 -4.58
C VAL A 35 8.87 11.68 -3.68
N GLU A 36 8.77 11.98 -2.40
CA GLU A 36 8.02 11.15 -1.45
C GLU A 36 6.56 11.00 -1.89
N GLU A 37 5.90 12.11 -2.25
CA GLU A 37 4.52 12.06 -2.70
C GLU A 37 4.36 11.22 -3.97
N LEU A 38 5.27 11.37 -4.92
CA LEU A 38 5.23 10.61 -6.15
C LEU A 38 5.40 9.11 -5.88
N VAL A 39 6.38 8.76 -5.07
CA VAL A 39 6.68 7.36 -4.73
C VAL A 39 5.51 6.75 -3.96
N VAL A 40 5.01 7.45 -2.94
CA VAL A 40 3.90 6.95 -2.13
C VAL A 40 2.64 6.76 -2.95
N ASN A 41 2.30 7.74 -3.80
CA ASN A 41 1.12 7.61 -4.67
C ASN A 41 1.24 6.43 -5.62
N GLY A 42 2.39 6.28 -6.28
CA GLY A 42 2.62 5.17 -7.20
C GLY A 42 2.57 3.82 -6.52
N LEU A 43 3.25 3.70 -5.38
CA LEU A 43 3.28 2.44 -4.63
C LEU A 43 1.92 2.10 -4.03
N ALA A 44 1.20 3.09 -3.51
CA ALA A 44 -0.14 2.84 -2.97
C ALA A 44 -1.09 2.33 -4.04
N ASN A 45 -1.06 2.96 -5.21
CA ASN A 45 -1.91 2.53 -6.33
C ASN A 45 -1.51 1.13 -6.81
N GLY A 46 -0.22 0.87 -6.95
CA GLY A 46 0.28 -0.43 -7.38
C GLY A 46 -0.07 -1.54 -6.39
N LEU A 47 0.17 -1.31 -5.10
CA LEU A 47 -0.15 -2.29 -4.07
C LEU A 47 -1.65 -2.55 -3.98
N THR A 48 -2.46 -1.50 -4.07
CA THR A 48 -3.92 -1.66 -4.06
C THR A 48 -4.36 -2.54 -5.22
N THR A 49 -3.82 -2.31 -6.42
CA THR A 49 -4.12 -3.12 -7.59
C THR A 49 -3.73 -4.59 -7.36
N ILE A 50 -2.56 -4.83 -6.81
CA ILE A 50 -2.09 -6.19 -6.52
C ILE A 50 -3.07 -6.89 -5.56
N PHE A 51 -3.49 -6.22 -4.50
CA PHE A 51 -4.40 -6.83 -3.53
C PHE A 51 -5.80 -7.04 -4.10
N VAL A 52 -6.28 -6.14 -4.95
CA VAL A 52 -7.58 -6.31 -5.62
C VAL A 52 -7.54 -7.51 -6.56
N ASP A 53 -6.47 -7.65 -7.34
CA ASP A 53 -6.33 -8.73 -8.31
C ASP A 53 -5.98 -10.06 -7.65
N ASN A 54 -5.50 -10.04 -6.41
CA ASN A 54 -5.08 -11.25 -5.67
C ASN A 54 -5.71 -11.24 -4.27
N PRO A 55 -7.02 -11.46 -4.16
CA PRO A 55 -7.73 -11.25 -2.89
C PRO A 55 -7.24 -12.12 -1.73
N LYS A 56 -6.56 -13.22 -1.99
CA LYS A 56 -6.04 -14.10 -0.94
C LYS A 56 -4.59 -13.82 -0.58
N LEU A 57 -3.97 -12.85 -1.23
CA LEU A 57 -2.55 -12.55 -1.01
C LEU A 57 -2.27 -12.16 0.44
N MET A 58 -3.11 -11.32 1.02
CA MET A 58 -2.92 -10.87 2.40
C MET A 58 -2.98 -12.04 3.38
N ASP A 59 -3.94 -12.95 3.19
CA ASP A 59 -4.06 -14.13 4.04
C ASP A 59 -2.84 -15.04 3.91
N TYR A 60 -2.34 -15.20 2.70
CA TYR A 60 -1.15 -15.98 2.43
C TYR A 60 0.08 -15.38 3.14
N LEU A 61 0.22 -14.05 3.05
CA LEU A 61 1.34 -13.37 3.70
C LEU A 61 1.27 -13.51 5.23
N LYS A 62 0.07 -13.39 5.80
CA LYS A 62 -0.12 -13.58 7.24
C LYS A 62 0.29 -14.97 7.66
N LEU A 63 -0.10 -15.97 6.88
CA LEU A 63 0.24 -17.36 7.17
C LEU A 63 1.77 -17.56 7.14
N LYS A 64 2.44 -17.02 6.14
CA LYS A 64 3.89 -17.16 6.01
C LYS A 64 4.64 -16.45 7.13
N ILE A 65 4.16 -15.29 7.55
CA ILE A 65 4.75 -14.56 8.67
C ILE A 65 4.64 -15.39 9.95
N LYS A 66 3.51 -16.04 10.18
CA LYS A 66 3.32 -16.90 11.35
C LYS A 66 4.23 -18.12 11.34
N GLU A 67 4.45 -18.70 10.17
CA GLU A 67 5.33 -19.86 10.03
C GLU A 67 6.79 -19.49 10.27
N GLY A 68 7.13 -18.28 9.89
CA GLY A 68 8.47 -17.80 9.86
C GLY A 68 9.17 -17.50 11.11
#